data_9bac911f80c96d44a48ecbb6c30ad95b
#
_entry.id   9bac911f80c96d44a48ecbb6c30ad95b
#
_cell.length_a   1.000
_cell.length_b   1.000
_cell.length_c   1.000
_cell.angle_alpha   90.00
_cell.angle_beta   90.00
_cell.angle_gamma   90.00
#
_symmetry.space_group_name_H-M   'P 1'
#
loop_
_entity.id
_entity.type
_entity.pdbx_description
1 polymer ?
#
loop_
_entity_poly.entity_id
_entity_poly.type
_entity_poly.pdbx_seq_one_letter_code
_entity_poly.pdbx_strand_id
1 'polypeptide(L)'
;VEYLNESVYTNVSISKSGYTQVVPGQEIRYTFKDIGNNSTVPLDSFYWRDTLPTDAVRLDKIITGTYSARLNYKVVFQTNLNDTQRVLADNLNTQKNYTLDASPAALGLASNEYVTQVTFLFGRVPGGFKQVETPYIYCDVLSNLSHEYRFANKCDVGGMWQNQWVQATDRWVTIIYRGGPVPTLPRTGY
;
A
#
# COMPACT_ATOMS: atom_id res chain seq x y z
N VAL A 1 46.54 12.07 -4.23
CA VAL A 1 45.13 12.45 -4.45
C VAL A 1 44.27 11.68 -3.47
N GLU A 2 43.64 12.41 -2.61
CA GLU A 2 42.68 11.83 -1.71
C GLU A 2 41.35 11.66 -2.42
N TYR A 3 40.81 10.48 -2.40
CA TYR A 3 39.48 10.21 -2.85
C TYR A 3 38.55 10.30 -1.64
N LEU A 4 37.61 11.21 -1.71
CA LEU A 4 36.52 11.23 -0.77
C LEU A 4 35.64 10.01 -1.06
N ASN A 5 35.71 9.03 -0.22
CA ASN A 5 34.76 7.93 -0.24
C ASN A 5 33.41 8.48 0.21
N GLU A 6 32.51 8.71 -0.74
CA GLU A 6 31.14 8.95 -0.39
C GLU A 6 30.60 7.69 0.27
N SER A 7 30.14 7.83 1.50
CA SER A 7 29.48 6.74 2.19
C SER A 7 28.20 6.39 1.48
N VAL A 8 28.08 5.17 1.00
CA VAL A 8 26.82 4.65 0.49
C VAL A 8 25.94 4.30 1.68
N TYR A 9 24.80 4.94 1.74
CA TYR A 9 23.78 4.68 2.73
C TYR A 9 22.53 4.20 2.03
N THR A 10 22.01 3.05 2.43
CA THR A 10 20.79 2.50 1.87
C THR A 10 19.73 2.37 2.95
N ASN A 11 18.56 2.91 2.66
CA ASN A 11 17.39 2.84 3.53
C ASN A 11 16.13 3.15 2.73
N VAL A 12 15.08 2.46 3.05
CA VAL A 12 13.73 2.73 2.53
C VAL A 12 12.77 2.82 3.70
N SER A 13 11.66 3.50 3.50
CA SER A 13 10.65 3.67 4.54
C SER A 13 9.24 3.55 3.99
N ILE A 14 8.35 3.14 4.86
CA ILE A 14 6.90 3.17 4.68
C ILE A 14 6.24 3.19 6.05
N SER A 15 5.17 3.95 6.19
CA SER A 15 4.36 4.01 7.40
C SER A 15 2.90 3.85 7.02
N LYS A 16 2.19 3.06 7.78
CA LYS A 16 0.80 2.72 7.53
C LYS A 16 -0.05 3.04 8.75
N SER A 17 -1.23 3.60 8.49
CA SER A 17 -2.22 3.84 9.53
C SER A 17 -3.63 3.61 9.00
N GLY A 18 -4.58 3.49 9.92
CA GLY A 18 -5.98 3.26 9.59
C GLY A 18 -6.87 3.50 10.79
N TYR A 19 -8.03 2.86 10.79
CA TYR A 19 -8.95 2.91 11.92
C TYR A 19 -8.53 1.90 12.97
N THR A 20 -8.63 2.28 14.23
CA THR A 20 -8.36 1.34 15.34
C THR A 20 -9.56 0.45 15.61
N GLN A 21 -10.77 0.93 15.32
CA GLN A 21 -12.02 0.24 15.59
C GLN A 21 -13.01 0.51 14.48
N VAL A 22 -13.67 -0.53 13.99
CA VAL A 22 -14.62 -0.45 12.87
C VAL A 22 -15.83 -1.36 13.14
N VAL A 23 -16.90 -1.14 12.38
CA VAL A 23 -18.06 -2.03 12.40
C VAL A 23 -18.10 -2.89 11.13
N PRO A 24 -18.72 -4.08 11.18
CA PRO A 24 -18.90 -4.90 9.98
C PRO A 24 -19.65 -4.13 8.89
N GLY A 25 -19.23 -4.30 7.64
CA GLY A 25 -19.83 -3.63 6.49
C GLY A 25 -19.37 -2.19 6.26
N GLN A 26 -18.54 -1.64 7.14
CA GLN A 26 -18.04 -0.27 7.00
C GLN A 26 -17.03 -0.16 5.87
N GLU A 27 -17.09 0.94 5.12
CA GLU A 27 -15.97 1.32 4.25
C GLU A 27 -14.87 1.94 5.13
N ILE A 28 -13.65 1.48 4.93
CA ILE A 28 -12.47 1.97 5.65
C ILE A 28 -11.39 2.38 4.68
N ARG A 29 -10.45 3.18 5.17
CA ARG A 29 -9.32 3.63 4.37
C ARG A 29 -8.04 3.43 5.16
N TYR A 30 -7.02 2.92 4.47
CA TYR A 30 -5.66 2.88 4.95
C TYR A 30 -4.87 4.05 4.35
N THR A 31 -4.04 4.66 5.16
CA THR A 31 -3.23 5.82 4.81
C THR A 31 -1.76 5.40 4.80
N PHE A 32 -1.05 5.74 3.72
CA PHE A 32 0.36 5.40 3.58
C PHE A 32 1.20 6.67 3.59
N LYS A 33 2.18 6.73 4.49
CA LYS A 33 3.06 7.88 4.68
C LYS A 33 4.51 7.44 4.64
N ASP A 34 5.38 8.41 4.46
CA ASP A 34 6.83 8.21 4.52
C ASP A 34 7.34 7.17 3.52
N ILE A 35 6.64 6.97 2.41
CA ILE A 35 7.09 6.09 1.36
C ILE A 35 8.27 6.76 0.66
N GLY A 36 9.42 6.08 0.67
CA GLY A 36 10.56 6.67 0.00
C GLY A 36 11.82 5.82 -0.01
N ASN A 37 12.68 6.24 -0.92
CA ASN A 37 14.08 5.82 -0.97
C ASN A 37 14.90 6.87 -0.24
N ASN A 38 15.22 6.62 1.01
CA ASN A 38 16.02 7.53 1.85
C ASN A 38 17.52 7.29 1.68
N SER A 39 17.89 6.53 0.65
CA SER A 39 19.28 6.20 0.35
C SER A 39 20.00 7.38 -0.29
N THR A 40 21.33 7.36 -0.20
CA THR A 40 22.19 8.28 -0.95
C THR A 40 22.37 7.87 -2.41
N VAL A 41 21.86 6.71 -2.79
CA VAL A 41 22.01 6.10 -4.11
C VAL A 41 20.65 5.78 -4.71
N PRO A 42 20.55 5.71 -6.06
CA PRO A 42 19.34 5.18 -6.68
C PRO A 42 19.12 3.72 -6.31
N LEU A 43 17.87 3.29 -6.32
CA LEU A 43 17.49 1.89 -6.17
C LEU A 43 16.77 1.41 -7.40
N ASP A 44 17.07 0.19 -7.83
CA ASP A 44 16.37 -0.47 -8.92
C ASP A 44 15.17 -1.24 -8.41
N SER A 45 14.20 -1.48 -9.26
CA SER A 45 12.99 -2.26 -8.95
C SER A 45 12.28 -1.78 -7.68
N PHE A 46 12.24 -0.47 -7.49
CA PHE A 46 11.59 0.14 -6.33
C PHE A 46 10.09 -0.12 -6.39
N TYR A 47 9.52 -0.52 -5.25
CA TYR A 47 8.10 -0.80 -5.12
C TYR A 47 7.61 -0.47 -3.72
N TRP A 48 6.31 -0.26 -3.58
CA TRP A 48 5.64 -0.44 -2.30
C TRP A 48 4.38 -1.28 -2.50
N ARG A 49 4.01 -2.01 -1.47
CA ARG A 49 2.98 -3.04 -1.55
C ARG A 49 2.11 -3.05 -0.30
N ASP A 50 0.82 -3.22 -0.52
CA ASP A 50 -0.15 -3.48 0.53
C ASP A 50 -0.61 -4.92 0.45
N THR A 51 -0.46 -5.66 1.54
CA THR A 51 -0.95 -7.04 1.68
C THR A 51 -2.21 -7.00 2.52
N LEU A 52 -3.34 -7.17 1.86
CA LEU A 52 -4.66 -6.98 2.44
C LEU A 52 -5.00 -8.09 3.44
N PRO A 53 -5.67 -7.75 4.57
CA PRO A 53 -6.21 -8.74 5.49
C PRO A 53 -7.50 -9.33 4.90
N THR A 54 -7.35 -10.35 4.05
CA THR A 54 -8.47 -10.91 3.29
C THR A 54 -9.45 -11.71 4.12
N ASP A 55 -9.09 -12.02 5.37
CA ASP A 55 -10.00 -12.54 6.38
C ASP A 55 -11.06 -11.52 6.84
N ALA A 56 -10.85 -10.23 6.54
CA ALA A 56 -11.67 -9.16 7.09
C ALA A 56 -12.13 -8.09 6.09
N VAL A 57 -11.44 -7.90 4.96
CA VAL A 57 -11.73 -6.80 4.03
C VAL A 57 -11.68 -7.22 2.58
N ARG A 58 -12.34 -6.39 1.74
CA ARG A 58 -12.27 -6.48 0.27
C ARG A 58 -11.86 -5.13 -0.28
N LEU A 59 -10.97 -5.13 -1.27
CA LEU A 59 -10.48 -3.93 -1.94
C LEU A 59 -11.62 -3.25 -2.71
N ASP A 60 -11.68 -1.92 -2.64
CA ASP A 60 -12.66 -1.11 -3.35
C ASP A 60 -12.03 -0.11 -4.31
N LYS A 61 -11.17 0.78 -3.82
CA LYS A 61 -10.51 1.77 -4.67
C LYS A 61 -9.16 2.20 -4.11
N ILE A 62 -8.35 2.80 -4.97
CA ILE A 62 -7.00 3.25 -4.65
C ILE A 62 -6.85 4.70 -5.08
N ILE A 63 -6.30 5.52 -4.18
CA ILE A 63 -5.80 6.85 -4.50
C ILE A 63 -4.29 6.76 -4.50
N THR A 64 -3.66 7.06 -5.65
CA THR A 64 -2.27 6.71 -5.88
C THR A 64 -1.27 7.65 -5.21
N GLY A 65 -1.68 8.86 -4.87
CA GLY A 65 -0.77 9.88 -4.41
C GLY A 65 0.13 10.41 -5.52
N THR A 66 1.05 11.28 -5.14
CA THR A 66 2.09 11.82 -6.04
C THR A 66 3.46 11.64 -5.41
N TYR A 67 4.51 11.72 -6.23
CA TYR A 67 5.87 11.42 -5.83
C TYR A 67 6.83 12.49 -6.34
N SER A 68 7.99 12.61 -5.71
CA SER A 68 8.90 13.75 -5.88
C SER A 68 9.65 13.80 -7.21
N ALA A 69 9.84 12.65 -7.84
CA ALA A 69 10.50 12.60 -9.16
C ALA A 69 9.51 12.17 -10.22
N ARG A 70 9.66 12.72 -11.42
CA ARG A 70 8.80 12.38 -12.56
C ARG A 70 9.22 11.04 -13.14
N LEU A 71 8.37 10.03 -12.99
CA LEU A 71 8.55 8.69 -13.52
C LEU A 71 7.21 8.16 -14.00
N ASN A 72 7.27 7.13 -14.83
CA ASN A 72 6.11 6.32 -15.14
C ASN A 72 6.14 5.05 -14.27
N TYR A 73 4.98 4.63 -13.82
CA TYR A 73 4.85 3.45 -12.97
C TYR A 73 3.56 2.72 -13.27
N LYS A 74 3.41 1.56 -12.70
CA LYS A 74 2.18 0.77 -12.81
C LYS A 74 1.77 0.21 -11.46
N VAL A 75 0.48 -0.07 -11.35
CA VAL A 75 -0.12 -0.75 -10.18
C VAL A 75 -0.57 -2.12 -10.65
N VAL A 76 -0.16 -3.14 -9.94
CA VAL A 76 -0.51 -4.53 -10.19
C VAL A 76 -1.19 -5.13 -8.98
N PHE A 77 -1.90 -6.24 -9.18
CA PHE A 77 -2.59 -6.93 -8.11
C PHE A 77 -2.49 -8.44 -8.26
N GLN A 78 -2.63 -9.14 -7.16
CA GLN A 78 -2.78 -10.60 -7.10
C GLN A 78 -4.08 -10.94 -6.41
N THR A 79 -4.60 -12.12 -6.68
CA THR A 79 -5.82 -12.63 -6.06
C THR A 79 -5.60 -13.99 -5.41
N ASN A 80 -6.58 -14.43 -4.64
CA ASN A 80 -6.56 -15.76 -4.01
C ASN A 80 -6.60 -16.92 -5.02
N LEU A 81 -7.12 -16.69 -6.22
CA LEU A 81 -7.21 -17.72 -7.26
C LEU A 81 -6.02 -17.70 -8.22
N ASN A 82 -5.24 -16.62 -8.21
CA ASN A 82 -4.14 -16.46 -9.16
C ASN A 82 -3.07 -15.58 -8.52
N ASP A 83 -1.91 -16.16 -8.26
CA ASP A 83 -0.76 -15.45 -7.69
C ASP A 83 0.09 -14.72 -8.74
N THR A 84 -0.30 -14.81 -10.02
CA THR A 84 0.31 -14.02 -11.07
C THR A 84 -0.13 -12.55 -10.93
N GLN A 85 0.81 -11.63 -11.02
CA GLN A 85 0.50 -10.20 -11.03
C GLN A 85 -0.26 -9.83 -12.29
N ARG A 86 -1.41 -9.16 -12.10
CA ARG A 86 -2.21 -8.59 -13.19
C ARG A 86 -2.16 -7.07 -13.09
N VAL A 87 -2.17 -6.40 -14.24
CA VAL A 87 -2.10 -4.93 -14.29
C VAL A 87 -3.46 -4.35 -13.92
N LEU A 88 -3.49 -3.50 -12.89
CA LEU A 88 -4.65 -2.69 -12.55
C LEU A 88 -4.64 -1.38 -13.36
N ALA A 89 -3.50 -0.71 -13.39
CA ALA A 89 -3.31 0.50 -14.17
C ALA A 89 -1.84 0.60 -14.58
N ASP A 90 -1.62 1.00 -15.83
CA ASP A 90 -0.28 1.09 -16.41
C ASP A 90 0.03 2.52 -16.86
N ASN A 91 1.31 2.78 -17.08
CA ASN A 91 1.80 4.06 -17.61
C ASN A 91 1.26 5.25 -16.81
N LEU A 92 1.26 5.14 -15.50
CA LEU A 92 0.85 6.20 -14.61
C LEU A 92 1.99 7.19 -14.42
N ASN A 93 1.65 8.46 -14.28
CA ASN A 93 2.61 9.54 -14.05
C ASN A 93 2.68 9.83 -12.55
N THR A 94 3.87 9.77 -11.97
CA THR A 94 4.10 10.07 -10.54
C THR A 94 3.67 11.48 -10.14
N GLN A 95 3.53 12.40 -11.07
CA GLN A 95 3.13 13.79 -10.79
C GLN A 95 1.61 13.96 -10.75
N LYS A 96 0.86 12.93 -11.09
CA LYS A 96 -0.62 12.92 -11.05
C LYS A 96 -1.14 12.03 -9.95
N ASN A 97 -2.19 12.50 -9.28
CA ASN A 97 -2.89 11.74 -8.25
C ASN A 97 -4.13 11.12 -8.89
N TYR A 98 -4.13 9.81 -9.02
CA TYR A 98 -5.23 9.07 -9.66
C TYR A 98 -6.15 8.46 -8.62
N THR A 99 -7.42 8.39 -8.97
CA THR A 99 -8.40 7.54 -8.27
C THR A 99 -8.69 6.35 -9.15
N LEU A 100 -8.30 5.16 -8.69
CA LEU A 100 -8.46 3.92 -9.45
C LEU A 100 -9.60 3.11 -8.85
N ASP A 101 -10.59 2.77 -9.68
CA ASP A 101 -11.62 1.81 -9.29
C ASP A 101 -11.00 0.41 -9.23
N ALA A 102 -10.96 -0.16 -8.04
CA ALA A 102 -10.41 -1.48 -7.80
C ALA A 102 -11.46 -2.43 -7.21
N SER A 103 -12.73 -2.13 -7.45
CA SER A 103 -13.84 -3.00 -7.08
C SER A 103 -13.79 -4.33 -7.84
N PRO A 104 -14.39 -5.39 -7.32
CA PRO A 104 -14.45 -6.67 -8.02
C PRO A 104 -14.99 -6.57 -9.44
N ALA A 105 -16.01 -5.73 -9.66
CA ALA A 105 -16.59 -5.52 -10.99
C ALA A 105 -15.59 -4.85 -11.94
N ALA A 106 -14.88 -3.83 -11.48
CA ALA A 106 -13.88 -3.12 -12.29
C ALA A 106 -12.71 -4.03 -12.68
N LEU A 107 -12.33 -4.94 -11.79
CA LEU A 107 -11.22 -5.88 -12.03
C LEU A 107 -11.65 -7.16 -12.75
N GLY A 108 -12.95 -7.35 -12.98
CA GLY A 108 -13.47 -8.56 -13.64
C GLY A 108 -13.25 -9.83 -12.82
N LEU A 109 -13.34 -9.74 -11.50
CA LEU A 109 -13.10 -10.87 -10.61
C LEU A 109 -14.28 -11.85 -10.62
N ALA A 110 -13.97 -13.13 -10.44
CA ALA A 110 -14.97 -14.16 -10.19
C ALA A 110 -15.63 -13.94 -8.82
N SER A 111 -16.80 -14.57 -8.58
CA SER A 111 -17.56 -14.39 -7.34
C SER A 111 -16.82 -14.85 -6.09
N ASN A 112 -15.90 -15.80 -6.22
CA ASN A 112 -15.07 -16.34 -5.14
C ASN A 112 -13.63 -15.81 -5.18
N GLU A 113 -13.40 -14.80 -5.99
CA GLU A 113 -12.07 -14.20 -6.16
C GLU A 113 -11.98 -12.84 -5.47
N TYR A 114 -10.89 -12.62 -4.77
CA TYR A 114 -10.62 -11.33 -4.12
C TYR A 114 -9.13 -10.99 -4.18
N VAL A 115 -8.84 -9.69 -4.17
CA VAL A 115 -7.47 -9.19 -4.22
C VAL A 115 -6.77 -9.49 -2.89
N THR A 116 -5.56 -10.02 -2.98
CA THR A 116 -4.69 -10.30 -1.83
C THR A 116 -3.60 -9.28 -1.65
N GLN A 117 -3.07 -8.75 -2.75
CA GLN A 117 -1.98 -7.77 -2.73
C GLN A 117 -2.17 -6.73 -3.82
N VAL A 118 -1.75 -5.51 -3.52
CA VAL A 118 -1.60 -4.42 -4.48
C VAL A 118 -0.16 -3.94 -4.41
N THR A 119 0.50 -3.83 -5.56
CA THR A 119 1.90 -3.41 -5.64
C THR A 119 2.06 -2.27 -6.64
N PHE A 120 2.73 -1.21 -6.21
CA PHE A 120 3.13 -0.08 -7.02
C PHE A 120 4.57 -0.35 -7.49
N LEU A 121 4.78 -0.44 -8.80
CA LEU A 121 6.07 -0.78 -9.40
C LEU A 121 6.64 0.43 -10.12
N PHE A 122 7.71 1.00 -9.59
CA PHE A 122 8.31 2.24 -10.11
C PHE A 122 9.55 2.00 -10.97
N GLY A 123 10.19 0.85 -10.87
CA GLY A 123 11.49 0.64 -11.50
C GLY A 123 12.60 1.38 -10.77
N ARG A 124 13.52 2.02 -11.52
CA ARG A 124 14.64 2.74 -10.91
C ARG A 124 14.19 4.11 -10.41
N VAL A 125 14.48 4.38 -9.15
CA VAL A 125 14.17 5.67 -8.51
C VAL A 125 15.45 6.31 -7.98
N PRO A 126 15.55 7.65 -8.01
CA PRO A 126 16.73 8.34 -7.48
C PRO A 126 16.78 8.26 -5.94
N GLY A 127 17.97 8.48 -5.38
CA GLY A 127 18.09 8.74 -3.95
C GLY A 127 17.25 9.94 -3.55
N GLY A 128 16.55 9.82 -2.44
CA GLY A 128 15.63 10.87 -1.99
C GLY A 128 14.22 10.82 -2.62
N PHE A 129 13.95 9.87 -3.51
CA PHE A 129 12.60 9.67 -4.05
C PHE A 129 11.61 9.41 -2.93
N LYS A 130 10.51 10.17 -2.90
CA LYS A 130 9.52 10.07 -1.81
C LYS A 130 8.14 10.47 -2.30
N GLN A 131 7.12 10.04 -1.58
CA GLN A 131 5.78 10.54 -1.80
C GLN A 131 5.66 12.03 -1.48
N VAL A 132 4.74 12.70 -2.16
CA VAL A 132 4.36 14.10 -1.91
C VAL A 132 2.92 14.15 -1.42
N GLU A 133 1.96 13.77 -2.27
CA GLU A 133 0.58 13.59 -1.84
C GLU A 133 0.37 12.17 -1.35
N THR A 134 -0.48 12.03 -0.36
CA THR A 134 -0.68 10.76 0.37
C THR A 134 -1.48 9.76 -0.44
N PRO A 135 -0.98 8.53 -0.62
CA PRO A 135 -1.78 7.42 -1.16
C PRO A 135 -2.77 6.87 -0.12
N TYR A 136 -3.91 6.40 -0.61
CA TYR A 136 -4.94 5.75 0.21
C TYR A 136 -5.42 4.47 -0.47
N ILE A 137 -5.73 3.47 0.33
CA ILE A 137 -6.40 2.25 -0.13
C ILE A 137 -7.70 2.09 0.65
N TYR A 138 -8.80 2.03 -0.08
CA TYR A 138 -10.15 1.90 0.46
C TYR A 138 -10.59 0.45 0.37
N CYS A 139 -11.16 -0.05 1.45
CA CYS A 139 -11.67 -1.41 1.55
C CYS A 139 -13.03 -1.42 2.23
N ASP A 140 -13.81 -2.45 1.94
CA ASP A 140 -15.04 -2.75 2.65
C ASP A 140 -14.81 -3.85 3.67
N VAL A 141 -15.21 -3.62 4.91
CA VAL A 141 -15.12 -4.61 5.97
C VAL A 141 -16.21 -5.66 5.78
N LEU A 142 -15.86 -6.94 5.87
CA LEU A 142 -16.82 -8.03 5.74
C LEU A 142 -17.91 -7.93 6.81
N SER A 143 -19.13 -8.32 6.46
CA SER A 143 -20.30 -8.16 7.32
C SER A 143 -20.44 -9.24 8.40
N ASN A 144 -19.72 -10.34 8.26
CA ASN A 144 -19.90 -11.52 9.12
C ASN A 144 -18.83 -11.68 10.22
N LEU A 145 -18.05 -10.64 10.47
CA LEU A 145 -17.00 -10.69 11.50
C LEU A 145 -17.58 -10.51 12.90
N SER A 146 -17.04 -11.26 13.85
CA SER A 146 -17.50 -11.24 15.23
C SER A 146 -16.95 -10.03 15.99
N HIS A 147 -17.62 -9.70 17.09
CA HIS A 147 -17.17 -8.65 18.01
C HIS A 147 -15.78 -8.97 18.53
N GLU A 148 -14.91 -7.95 18.57
CA GLU A 148 -13.52 -8.03 19.00
C GLU A 148 -12.60 -8.84 18.08
N TYR A 149 -13.07 -9.26 16.90
CA TYR A 149 -12.19 -9.85 15.92
C TYR A 149 -11.10 -8.86 15.52
N ARG A 150 -9.85 -9.30 15.49
CA ARG A 150 -8.69 -8.49 15.16
C ARG A 150 -8.15 -8.89 13.79
N PHE A 151 -7.80 -7.90 12.99
CA PHE A 151 -7.13 -8.15 11.72
C PHE A 151 -6.02 -7.15 11.48
N ALA A 152 -5.00 -7.57 10.76
CA ALA A 152 -3.83 -6.74 10.50
C ALA A 152 -3.64 -6.55 9.00
N ASN A 153 -3.46 -5.29 8.59
CA ASN A 153 -3.01 -4.96 7.26
C ASN A 153 -1.50 -4.74 7.30
N LYS A 154 -0.77 -5.39 6.39
CA LYS A 154 0.68 -5.31 6.29
C LYS A 154 1.08 -4.59 5.02
N CYS A 155 2.18 -3.88 5.07
CA CYS A 155 2.77 -3.25 3.88
C CYS A 155 4.28 -3.41 3.91
N ASP A 156 4.87 -3.27 2.73
CA ASP A 156 6.31 -3.28 2.58
C ASP A 156 6.73 -2.37 1.44
N VAL A 157 7.98 -1.97 1.48
CA VAL A 157 8.65 -1.14 0.49
C VAL A 157 10.02 -1.72 0.26
N GLY A 158 10.53 -1.62 -0.95
CA GLY A 158 11.87 -2.10 -1.22
C GLY A 158 12.42 -1.62 -2.55
N GLY A 159 13.72 -1.85 -2.70
CA GLY A 159 14.47 -1.61 -3.90
C GLY A 159 15.80 -2.33 -3.84
N MET A 160 16.49 -2.38 -4.96
CA MET A 160 17.76 -3.11 -5.08
C MET A 160 18.94 -2.16 -5.23
N TRP A 161 19.97 -2.42 -4.47
CA TRP A 161 21.30 -1.83 -4.64
C TRP A 161 22.31 -2.95 -4.80
N GLN A 162 23.03 -2.98 -5.92
CA GLN A 162 24.07 -3.99 -6.21
C GLN A 162 23.55 -5.42 -5.95
N ASN A 163 22.40 -5.75 -6.51
CA ASN A 163 21.74 -7.05 -6.41
C ASN A 163 21.32 -7.47 -4.99
N GLN A 164 21.23 -6.51 -4.06
CA GLN A 164 20.73 -6.77 -2.71
C GLN A 164 19.49 -5.95 -2.45
N TRP A 165 18.47 -6.58 -1.86
CA TRP A 165 17.25 -5.91 -1.47
C TRP A 165 17.47 -5.06 -0.23
N VAL A 166 16.94 -3.83 -0.30
CA VAL A 166 16.76 -2.93 0.84
C VAL A 166 15.26 -2.86 1.06
N GLN A 167 14.78 -3.26 2.23
CA GLN A 167 13.35 -3.42 2.49
C GLN A 167 12.98 -2.89 3.85
N ALA A 168 11.72 -2.46 3.98
CA ALA A 168 11.10 -2.07 5.24
C ALA A 168 9.64 -2.50 5.22
N THR A 169 9.08 -2.72 6.40
CA THR A 169 7.70 -3.18 6.56
C THR A 169 7.00 -2.35 7.63
N ASP A 170 5.68 -2.32 7.55
CA ASP A 170 4.83 -1.78 8.60
C ASP A 170 3.51 -2.56 8.64
N ARG A 171 2.74 -2.36 9.69
CA ARG A 171 1.45 -3.02 9.85
C ARG A 171 0.52 -2.17 10.69
N TRP A 172 -0.77 -2.42 10.54
CA TRP A 172 -1.81 -1.76 11.30
C TRP A 172 -2.86 -2.77 11.73
N VAL A 173 -3.21 -2.79 13.03
CA VAL A 173 -4.20 -3.68 13.60
C VAL A 173 -5.51 -2.93 13.84
N THR A 174 -6.60 -3.53 13.42
CA THR A 174 -7.96 -3.02 13.60
C THR A 174 -8.80 -4.06 14.35
N ILE A 175 -9.72 -3.57 15.17
CA ILE A 175 -10.63 -4.41 15.97
C ILE A 175 -12.04 -4.16 15.50
N ILE A 176 -12.83 -5.22 15.34
CA ILE A 176 -14.26 -5.15 15.05
C ILE A 176 -15.01 -4.78 16.32
N TYR A 177 -15.88 -3.79 16.23
CA TYR A 177 -16.86 -3.48 17.26
C TYR A 177 -18.24 -3.91 16.79
N ARG A 178 -18.91 -4.67 17.64
CA ARG A 178 -20.26 -5.15 17.39
C ARG A 178 -21.00 -5.20 18.74
N GLY A 179 -22.27 -4.87 18.77
CA GLY A 179 -23.04 -5.02 20.01
C GLY A 179 -23.61 -3.74 20.57
N GLY A 180 -23.89 -2.76 19.74
CA GLY A 180 -24.60 -1.56 20.16
C GLY A 180 -24.17 -0.33 19.40
N PRO A 181 -24.63 0.86 19.82
CA PRO A 181 -24.19 2.09 19.20
C PRO A 181 -22.66 2.19 19.26
N VAL A 182 -22.05 2.46 18.12
CA VAL A 182 -20.60 2.61 18.04
C VAL A 182 -20.22 3.95 18.62
N PRO A 183 -19.31 4.00 19.62
CA PRO A 183 -18.78 5.28 20.09
C PRO A 183 -18.01 5.96 18.95
N THR A 184 -17.63 7.21 19.15
CA THR A 184 -16.79 7.92 18.17
C THR A 184 -15.59 7.05 17.81
N LEU A 185 -15.48 6.68 16.53
CA LEU A 185 -14.41 5.84 16.07
C LEU A 185 -13.11 6.62 16.03
N PRO A 186 -12.08 6.19 16.74
CA PRO A 186 -10.78 6.83 16.62
C PRO A 186 -10.22 6.60 15.23
N ARG A 187 -9.67 7.64 14.65
CA ARG A 187 -9.03 7.63 13.35
C ARG A 187 -7.62 8.14 13.49
N THR A 188 -6.71 7.45 12.85
CA THR A 188 -5.30 7.83 12.88
C THR A 188 -4.78 7.93 11.46
N GLY A 189 -3.77 8.78 11.25
CA GLY A 189 -3.11 8.89 9.94
C GLY A 189 -3.87 9.68 8.88
N TYR A 190 -4.76 10.54 9.27
CA TYR A 190 -5.46 11.43 8.34
C TYR A 190 -4.71 12.73 8.16
#